data_f561e1c4244e5d9eccf7183bb29c0e46
#
_entry.id   f561e1c4244e5d9eccf7183bb29c0e46
#
_cell.length_a   1.000
_cell.length_b   1.000
_cell.length_c   1.000
_cell.angle_alpha   90.00
_cell.angle_beta   90.00
_cell.angle_gamma   90.00
#
_symmetry.space_group_name_H-M   'P 1'
#
loop_
_entity.id
_entity.type
_entity.pdbx_description
1 polymer ?
#
loop_
_entity_poly.entity_id
_entity_poly.type
_entity_poly.pdbx_seq_one_letter_code
_entity_poly.pdbx_strand_id
1 'polypeptide(L)'
;MDLNHIFLFLAIITPLLVLAKAWRPGGVFRGWRTAAIIVLAITGIAWLFFREYAGYVGGGAWFVLLFLPMAGLRRASQLAAEGRYQSAARLTRRLQILHPTAQLREQLHGFQRLESQNRPAPKIDIESLPTTIFRRLRAAPAVALLILINVAVFGVELHRGALTDPTMLHRLGALDAAAVIIRAEFWRLFSALFLHDNLVHLGFNLFALYIIGPPLERVLGPIRFATCYLISGIGSTVGVVALTQLKILRPADLIGASGCIMGIVGVWAGVLLRHRHIWQARQRLLNILLIIVIQVLFDIFTPQVSTSAHLCGLITGFAIGMAVRPKQTSF
;
A
#
# COMPACT_ATOMS: atom_id res chain seq x y z
N MET A 1 -5.53 6.83 13.28
CA MET A 1 -6.03 6.91 11.88
C MET A 1 -7.52 6.64 11.86
N ASP A 2 -8.32 7.57 11.37
CA ASP A 2 -9.77 7.38 11.30
C ASP A 2 -10.15 6.60 10.04
N LEU A 3 -10.90 5.51 10.22
CA LEU A 3 -11.38 4.65 9.13
C LEU A 3 -12.26 5.40 8.12
N ASN A 4 -13.02 6.41 8.58
CA ASN A 4 -13.85 7.22 7.70
C ASN A 4 -13.02 7.96 6.64
N HIS A 5 -11.89 8.56 7.03
CA HIS A 5 -10.99 9.24 6.09
C HIS A 5 -10.33 8.26 5.10
N ILE A 6 -9.96 7.08 5.58
CA ILE A 6 -9.38 6.04 4.72
C ILE A 6 -10.38 5.57 3.67
N PHE A 7 -11.61 5.26 4.08
CA PHE A 7 -12.66 4.83 3.16
C PHE A 7 -13.06 5.95 2.19
N LEU A 8 -13.10 7.20 2.65
CA LEU A 8 -13.36 8.35 1.79
C LEU A 8 -12.27 8.47 0.72
N PHE A 9 -11.02 8.36 1.11
CA PHE A 9 -9.89 8.38 0.18
C PHE A 9 -9.98 7.26 -0.86
N LEU A 10 -10.24 6.02 -0.44
CA LEU A 10 -10.41 4.88 -1.35
C LEU A 10 -11.60 5.06 -2.30
N ALA A 11 -12.71 5.61 -1.78
CA ALA A 11 -13.93 5.89 -2.56
C ALA A 11 -13.75 7.02 -3.58
N ILE A 12 -12.75 7.86 -3.45
CA ILE A 12 -12.41 8.93 -4.41
C ILE A 12 -11.31 8.47 -5.37
N ILE A 13 -10.17 8.06 -4.84
CA ILE A 13 -8.97 7.80 -5.65
C ILE A 13 -9.14 6.58 -6.55
N THR A 14 -9.68 5.49 -6.04
CA THR A 14 -9.83 4.26 -6.85
C THR A 14 -10.73 4.45 -8.07
N PRO A 15 -11.94 5.06 -7.94
CA PRO A 15 -12.75 5.38 -9.10
C PRO A 15 -12.07 6.32 -10.10
N LEU A 16 -11.37 7.35 -9.63
CA LEU A 16 -10.62 8.26 -10.51
C LEU A 16 -9.55 7.52 -11.32
N LEU A 17 -8.82 6.60 -10.69
CA LEU A 17 -7.84 5.75 -11.39
C LEU A 17 -8.48 4.81 -12.41
N VAL A 18 -9.66 4.26 -12.07
CA VAL A 18 -10.45 3.44 -13.01
C VAL A 18 -10.88 4.28 -14.22
N LEU A 19 -11.38 5.49 -14.00
CA LEU A 19 -11.78 6.42 -15.05
C LEU A 19 -10.59 6.82 -15.92
N ALA A 20 -9.45 7.17 -15.34
CA ALA A 20 -8.24 7.53 -16.07
C ALA A 20 -7.73 6.39 -16.98
N LYS A 21 -7.81 5.13 -16.52
CA LYS A 21 -7.48 3.95 -17.32
C LYS A 21 -8.52 3.67 -18.41
N ALA A 22 -9.79 3.88 -18.09
CA ALA A 22 -10.90 3.60 -19.02
C ALA A 22 -11.03 4.62 -20.15
N TRP A 23 -10.36 5.76 -20.06
CA TRP A 23 -10.36 6.81 -21.09
C TRP A 23 -9.38 6.54 -22.24
N ARG A 24 -8.50 5.54 -22.10
CA ARG A 24 -7.56 5.17 -23.17
C ARG A 24 -8.31 4.47 -24.32
N PRO A 25 -7.96 4.76 -25.60
CA PRO A 25 -8.57 4.09 -26.76
C PRO A 25 -8.32 2.58 -26.71
N GLY A 26 -9.38 1.78 -26.93
CA GLY A 26 -9.32 0.32 -26.81
C GLY A 26 -10.16 -0.26 -25.67
N GLY A 27 -10.94 0.53 -25.03
CA GLY A 27 -11.74 0.42 -23.84
C GLY A 27 -12.53 -0.87 -23.55
N VAL A 28 -11.81 -1.87 -23.05
CA VAL A 28 -12.35 -3.06 -22.36
C VAL A 28 -13.10 -2.68 -21.05
N PHE A 29 -13.09 -1.40 -20.66
CA PHE A 29 -13.47 -0.92 -19.33
C PHE A 29 -14.82 -0.19 -19.22
N ARG A 30 -15.72 -0.27 -20.22
CA ARG A 30 -16.99 0.52 -20.19
C ARG A 30 -17.81 0.29 -18.93
N GLY A 31 -17.98 -0.94 -18.48
CA GLY A 31 -18.76 -1.25 -17.26
C GLY A 31 -18.13 -0.72 -15.97
N TRP A 32 -16.79 -0.70 -15.89
CA TRP A 32 -16.08 -0.15 -14.75
C TRP A 32 -16.21 1.37 -14.64
N ARG A 33 -16.39 2.08 -15.76
CA ARG A 33 -16.66 3.53 -15.78
C ARG A 33 -17.96 3.86 -15.06
N THR A 34 -19.03 3.14 -15.36
CA THR A 34 -20.35 3.35 -14.73
C THR A 34 -20.27 3.13 -13.22
N ALA A 35 -19.65 2.03 -12.78
CA ALA A 35 -19.46 1.77 -11.35
C ALA A 35 -18.61 2.85 -10.67
N ALA A 36 -17.53 3.29 -11.30
CA ALA A 36 -16.67 4.36 -10.78
C ALA A 36 -17.44 5.68 -10.64
N ILE A 37 -18.25 6.06 -11.64
CA ILE A 37 -19.10 7.25 -11.59
C ILE A 37 -20.15 7.13 -10.47
N ILE A 38 -20.80 5.97 -10.32
CA ILE A 38 -21.78 5.74 -9.26
C ILE A 38 -21.13 5.88 -7.87
N VAL A 39 -19.94 5.29 -7.65
CA VAL A 39 -19.21 5.42 -6.39
C VAL A 39 -18.89 6.88 -6.09
N LEU A 40 -18.40 7.64 -7.08
CA LEU A 40 -18.10 9.07 -6.90
C LEU A 40 -19.37 9.86 -6.60
N ALA A 41 -20.49 9.58 -7.29
CA ALA A 41 -21.77 10.26 -7.06
C ALA A 41 -22.29 9.96 -5.63
N ILE A 42 -22.32 8.70 -5.20
CA ILE A 42 -22.74 8.31 -3.84
C ILE A 42 -21.84 9.00 -2.80
N THR A 43 -20.51 9.00 -3.02
CA THR A 43 -19.54 9.63 -2.11
C THR A 43 -19.77 11.15 -2.03
N GLY A 44 -20.00 11.80 -3.17
CA GLY A 44 -20.28 13.24 -3.24
C GLY A 44 -21.60 13.61 -2.55
N ILE A 45 -22.66 12.84 -2.78
CA ILE A 45 -23.94 13.01 -2.09
C ILE A 45 -23.79 12.82 -0.57
N ALA A 46 -23.10 11.75 -0.16
CA ALA A 46 -22.83 11.51 1.25
C ALA A 46 -22.02 12.64 1.89
N TRP A 47 -21.05 13.21 1.18
CA TRP A 47 -20.27 14.36 1.64
C TRP A 47 -21.12 15.62 1.83
N LEU A 48 -22.11 15.85 0.98
CA LEU A 48 -22.99 17.02 1.07
C LEU A 48 -23.97 16.91 2.23
N PHE A 49 -24.55 15.73 2.47
CA PHE A 49 -25.65 15.54 3.43
C PHE A 49 -25.21 14.88 4.75
N PHE A 50 -24.15 14.08 4.75
CA PHE A 50 -23.69 13.27 5.89
C PHE A 50 -22.17 13.29 6.03
N ARG A 51 -21.60 14.48 6.13
CA ARG A 51 -20.15 14.71 6.07
C ARG A 51 -19.33 13.81 6.99
N GLU A 52 -19.82 13.57 8.21
CA GLU A 52 -19.17 12.72 9.22
C GLU A 52 -19.14 11.23 8.85
N TYR A 53 -20.06 10.79 7.99
CA TYR A 53 -20.20 9.39 7.56
C TYR A 53 -19.87 9.17 6.08
N ALA A 54 -19.46 10.21 5.37
CA ALA A 54 -19.25 10.18 3.92
C ALA A 54 -18.26 9.09 3.49
N GLY A 55 -17.21 8.86 4.27
CA GLY A 55 -16.24 7.81 4.02
C GLY A 55 -16.82 6.41 4.18
N TYR A 56 -17.61 6.16 5.22
CA TYR A 56 -18.26 4.85 5.40
C TYR A 56 -19.25 4.56 4.28
N VAL A 57 -20.05 5.54 3.88
CA VAL A 57 -21.03 5.39 2.78
C VAL A 57 -20.31 5.20 1.45
N GLY A 58 -19.38 6.08 1.10
CA GLY A 58 -18.59 6.01 -0.13
C GLY A 58 -17.71 4.76 -0.17
N GLY A 59 -17.08 4.41 0.94
CA GLY A 59 -16.25 3.21 1.10
C GLY A 59 -17.08 1.93 0.95
N GLY A 60 -18.28 1.89 1.50
CA GLY A 60 -19.23 0.79 1.30
C GLY A 60 -19.60 0.62 -0.17
N ALA A 61 -19.95 1.72 -0.86
CA ALA A 61 -20.21 1.72 -2.30
C ALA A 61 -18.98 1.26 -3.10
N TRP A 62 -17.80 1.77 -2.79
CA TRP A 62 -16.53 1.35 -3.40
C TRP A 62 -16.27 -0.14 -3.19
N PHE A 63 -16.46 -0.64 -1.97
CA PHE A 63 -16.24 -2.05 -1.64
C PHE A 63 -17.14 -2.97 -2.47
N VAL A 64 -18.44 -2.65 -2.55
CA VAL A 64 -19.44 -3.47 -3.26
C VAL A 64 -19.29 -3.36 -4.78
N LEU A 65 -19.09 -2.14 -5.31
CA LEU A 65 -19.17 -1.89 -6.75
C LEU A 65 -17.82 -2.00 -7.47
N LEU A 66 -16.70 -1.86 -6.77
CA LEU A 66 -15.36 -1.93 -7.38
C LEU A 66 -14.50 -3.03 -6.79
N PHE A 67 -14.37 -3.10 -5.47
CA PHE A 67 -13.46 -4.04 -4.82
C PHE A 67 -13.93 -5.50 -4.96
N LEU A 68 -15.16 -5.81 -4.55
CA LEU A 68 -15.70 -7.18 -4.63
C LEU A 68 -15.71 -7.75 -6.05
N PRO A 69 -16.17 -7.02 -7.09
CA PRO A 69 -16.11 -7.51 -8.45
C PRO A 69 -14.67 -7.75 -8.94
N MET A 70 -13.73 -6.87 -8.60
CA MET A 70 -12.32 -7.03 -8.97
C MET A 70 -11.67 -8.23 -8.27
N ALA A 71 -11.91 -8.40 -6.97
CA ALA A 71 -11.43 -9.57 -6.21
C ALA A 71 -12.05 -10.86 -6.73
N GLY A 72 -13.35 -10.84 -7.05
CA GLY A 72 -14.06 -11.96 -7.64
C GLY A 72 -13.51 -12.36 -9.01
N LEU A 73 -13.20 -11.39 -9.87
CA LEU A 73 -12.57 -11.65 -11.17
C LEU A 73 -11.19 -12.30 -11.04
N ARG A 74 -10.35 -11.78 -10.12
CA ARG A 74 -9.04 -12.40 -9.82
C ARG A 74 -9.22 -13.83 -9.36
N ARG A 75 -10.20 -14.08 -8.47
CA ARG A 75 -10.50 -15.44 -7.98
C ARG A 75 -11.03 -16.35 -9.09
N ALA A 76 -11.90 -15.85 -9.96
CA ALA A 76 -12.39 -16.62 -11.12
C ALA A 76 -11.25 -17.01 -12.07
N SER A 77 -10.33 -16.08 -12.36
CA SER A 77 -9.14 -16.36 -13.17
C SER A 77 -8.21 -17.39 -12.50
N GLN A 78 -8.05 -17.34 -11.17
CA GLN A 78 -7.29 -18.33 -10.42
C GLN A 78 -7.93 -19.71 -10.50
N LEU A 79 -9.26 -19.80 -10.28
CA LEU A 79 -10.02 -21.06 -10.40
C LEU A 79 -9.91 -21.66 -11.80
N ALA A 80 -9.93 -20.83 -12.84
CA ALA A 80 -9.73 -21.28 -14.22
C ALA A 80 -8.31 -21.80 -14.46
N ALA A 81 -7.29 -21.13 -13.90
CA ALA A 81 -5.91 -21.59 -13.95
C ALA A 81 -5.69 -22.90 -13.17
N GLU A 82 -6.49 -23.15 -12.13
CA GLU A 82 -6.55 -24.42 -11.40
C GLU A 82 -7.36 -25.51 -12.15
N GLY A 83 -7.89 -25.22 -13.36
CA GLY A 83 -8.74 -26.13 -14.13
C GLY A 83 -10.15 -26.31 -13.58
N ARG A 84 -10.55 -25.52 -12.59
CA ARG A 84 -11.87 -25.55 -11.94
C ARG A 84 -12.86 -24.68 -12.70
N TYR A 85 -13.05 -24.96 -13.99
CA TYR A 85 -13.83 -24.12 -14.91
C TYR A 85 -15.28 -23.91 -14.48
N GLN A 86 -15.96 -24.94 -13.92
CA GLN A 86 -17.32 -24.81 -13.39
C GLN A 86 -17.40 -23.79 -12.25
N SER A 87 -16.44 -23.84 -11.32
CA SER A 87 -16.39 -22.89 -10.19
C SER A 87 -16.08 -21.48 -10.66
N ALA A 88 -15.17 -21.33 -11.63
CA ALA A 88 -14.87 -20.05 -12.27
C ALA A 88 -16.09 -19.47 -12.99
N ALA A 89 -16.81 -20.29 -13.79
CA ALA A 89 -18.03 -19.88 -14.49
C ALA A 89 -19.16 -19.49 -13.51
N ARG A 90 -19.39 -20.26 -12.45
CA ARG A 90 -20.39 -19.90 -11.41
C ARG A 90 -20.09 -18.57 -10.73
N LEU A 91 -18.83 -18.34 -10.37
CA LEU A 91 -18.41 -17.08 -9.76
C LEU A 91 -18.57 -15.90 -10.73
N THR A 92 -18.13 -16.06 -11.98
CA THR A 92 -18.28 -15.03 -13.04
C THR A 92 -19.73 -14.71 -13.32
N ARG A 93 -20.63 -15.70 -13.31
CA ARG A 93 -22.08 -15.48 -13.47
C ARG A 93 -22.66 -14.64 -12.32
N ARG A 94 -22.25 -14.88 -11.07
CA ARG A 94 -22.67 -14.06 -9.91
C ARG A 94 -22.16 -12.62 -10.02
N LEU A 95 -20.92 -12.45 -10.45
CA LEU A 95 -20.33 -11.12 -10.66
C LEU A 95 -21.03 -10.35 -11.78
N GLN A 96 -21.55 -11.04 -12.79
CA GLN A 96 -22.31 -10.43 -13.89
C GLN A 96 -23.61 -9.79 -13.44
N ILE A 97 -24.22 -10.24 -12.32
CA ILE A 97 -25.42 -9.61 -11.73
C ILE A 97 -25.06 -8.23 -11.17
N LEU A 98 -23.90 -8.11 -10.50
CA LEU A 98 -23.41 -6.86 -9.93
C LEU A 98 -22.79 -5.94 -11.01
N HIS A 99 -22.24 -6.52 -12.07
CA HIS A 99 -21.47 -5.82 -13.08
C HIS A 99 -21.72 -6.40 -14.49
N PRO A 100 -22.83 -6.05 -15.15
CA PRO A 100 -23.21 -6.60 -16.46
C PRO A 100 -22.32 -6.04 -17.58
N THR A 101 -21.11 -6.58 -17.76
CA THR A 101 -20.18 -6.15 -18.80
C THR A 101 -20.03 -7.20 -19.90
N ALA A 102 -19.78 -6.76 -21.14
CA ALA A 102 -19.50 -7.65 -22.28
C ALA A 102 -18.28 -8.54 -21.99
N GLN A 103 -17.25 -8.00 -21.34
CA GLN A 103 -16.04 -8.73 -20.95
C GLN A 103 -16.33 -9.90 -20.01
N LEU A 104 -17.17 -9.71 -18.99
CA LEU A 104 -17.58 -10.78 -18.08
C LEU A 104 -18.38 -11.87 -18.82
N ARG A 105 -19.19 -11.48 -19.81
CA ARG A 105 -19.89 -12.43 -20.69
C ARG A 105 -18.93 -13.25 -21.52
N GLU A 106 -17.94 -12.62 -22.16
CA GLU A 106 -16.89 -13.31 -22.92
C GLU A 106 -16.08 -14.28 -22.06
N GLN A 107 -15.69 -13.85 -20.86
CA GLN A 107 -14.98 -14.72 -19.93
C GLN A 107 -15.85 -15.91 -19.49
N LEU A 108 -17.13 -15.68 -19.20
CA LEU A 108 -18.07 -16.76 -18.87
C LEU A 108 -18.17 -17.77 -20.00
N HIS A 109 -18.35 -17.31 -21.25
CA HIS A 109 -18.38 -18.19 -22.42
C HIS A 109 -17.04 -18.91 -22.63
N GLY A 110 -15.91 -18.22 -22.37
CA GLY A 110 -14.58 -18.84 -22.41
C GLY A 110 -14.44 -19.99 -21.41
N PHE A 111 -14.86 -19.80 -20.17
CA PHE A 111 -14.81 -20.85 -19.15
C PHE A 111 -15.75 -22.02 -19.47
N GLN A 112 -16.93 -21.75 -20.01
CA GLN A 112 -17.88 -22.79 -20.47
C GLN A 112 -17.33 -23.62 -21.64
N ARG A 113 -16.65 -22.97 -22.61
CA ARG A 113 -15.98 -23.67 -23.70
C ARG A 113 -14.82 -24.55 -23.22
N LEU A 114 -14.01 -24.07 -22.28
CA LEU A 114 -12.91 -24.85 -21.69
C LEU A 114 -13.44 -26.05 -20.90
N GLU A 115 -14.57 -25.90 -20.23
CA GLU A 115 -15.26 -26.99 -19.55
C GLU A 115 -15.76 -28.07 -20.55
N SER A 116 -16.45 -27.65 -21.64
CA SER A 116 -16.98 -28.57 -22.63
C SER A 116 -15.89 -29.33 -23.40
N GLN A 117 -14.69 -28.76 -23.51
CA GLN A 117 -13.54 -29.41 -24.17
C GLN A 117 -12.84 -30.47 -23.31
N ASN A 118 -13.34 -30.72 -22.10
CA ASN A 118 -12.82 -31.71 -21.14
C ASN A 118 -11.28 -31.69 -21.03
N ARG A 119 -10.68 -30.51 -21.14
CA ARG A 119 -9.22 -30.36 -21.01
C ARG A 119 -8.85 -30.67 -19.57
N PRO A 120 -7.94 -31.64 -19.31
CA PRO A 120 -7.47 -31.93 -17.97
C PRO A 120 -6.90 -30.62 -17.39
N ALA A 121 -7.26 -30.34 -16.14
CA ALA A 121 -6.67 -29.22 -15.40
C ALA A 121 -5.15 -29.31 -15.52
N PRO A 122 -4.46 -28.22 -15.83
CA PRO A 122 -3.03 -28.21 -15.60
C PRO A 122 -2.83 -28.63 -14.13
N LYS A 123 -2.00 -29.64 -13.89
CA LYS A 123 -1.66 -30.09 -12.54
C LYS A 123 -0.96 -28.91 -11.83
N ILE A 124 -1.75 -28.03 -11.26
CA ILE A 124 -1.25 -27.00 -10.34
C ILE A 124 -1.29 -27.69 -8.97
N ASP A 125 -0.13 -27.88 -8.44
CA ASP A 125 0.10 -28.40 -7.09
C ASP A 125 -0.69 -27.57 -6.09
N ILE A 126 -1.81 -28.11 -5.58
CA ILE A 126 -2.73 -27.42 -4.68
C ILE A 126 -2.08 -27.12 -3.32
N GLU A 127 -0.97 -27.79 -2.99
CA GLU A 127 -0.11 -27.45 -1.85
C GLU A 127 0.52 -26.06 -1.96
N SER A 128 0.37 -25.37 -3.11
CA SER A 128 1.03 -24.06 -3.35
C SER A 128 0.23 -22.83 -2.92
N LEU A 129 -1.02 -22.89 -2.48
CA LEU A 129 -1.88 -21.71 -2.24
C LEU A 129 -1.65 -20.99 -0.89
N PRO A 130 -1.40 -21.63 0.25
CA PRO A 130 -0.88 -20.95 1.44
C PRO A 130 0.56 -20.49 1.26
N THR A 131 1.29 -21.14 0.34
CA THR A 131 2.72 -20.94 0.07
C THR A 131 3.05 -19.59 -0.58
N THR A 132 2.07 -18.86 -1.16
CA THR A 132 2.41 -17.63 -1.90
C THR A 132 2.88 -16.51 -0.98
N ILE A 133 2.25 -16.30 0.18
CA ILE A 133 2.68 -15.30 1.17
C ILE A 133 4.00 -15.75 1.80
N PHE A 134 4.04 -16.98 2.32
CA PHE A 134 5.24 -17.54 2.94
C PHE A 134 6.41 -17.63 1.95
N ARG A 135 6.17 -18.07 0.71
CA ARG A 135 7.20 -18.11 -0.33
C ARG A 135 7.73 -16.71 -0.67
N ARG A 136 6.85 -15.70 -0.73
CA ARG A 136 7.23 -14.32 -1.00
C ARG A 136 8.07 -13.74 0.14
N LEU A 137 7.69 -13.97 1.40
CA LEU A 137 8.44 -13.54 2.57
C LEU A 137 9.75 -14.33 2.73
N ARG A 138 9.76 -15.63 2.47
CA ARG A 138 10.98 -16.45 2.45
C ARG A 138 11.99 -15.96 1.39
N ALA A 139 11.50 -15.42 0.27
CA ALA A 139 12.32 -14.83 -0.78
C ALA A 139 12.74 -13.37 -0.48
N ALA A 140 12.27 -12.78 0.63
CA ALA A 140 12.57 -11.42 1.06
C ALA A 140 12.75 -11.40 2.60
N PRO A 141 13.87 -11.97 3.10
CA PRO A 141 14.08 -12.18 4.53
C PRO A 141 14.19 -10.89 5.35
N ALA A 142 14.72 -9.79 4.78
CA ALA A 142 14.77 -8.51 5.48
C ALA A 142 13.36 -7.91 5.64
N VAL A 143 12.52 -7.98 4.62
CA VAL A 143 11.11 -7.58 4.72
C VAL A 143 10.39 -8.42 5.77
N ALA A 144 10.58 -9.75 5.77
CA ALA A 144 9.97 -10.63 6.75
C ALA A 144 10.40 -10.29 8.18
N LEU A 145 11.69 -10.03 8.41
CA LEU A 145 12.23 -9.62 9.70
C LEU A 145 11.65 -8.27 10.16
N LEU A 146 11.57 -7.28 9.26
CA LEU A 146 11.01 -5.97 9.59
C LEU A 146 9.52 -6.06 9.94
N ILE A 147 8.74 -6.88 9.23
CA ILE A 147 7.35 -7.18 9.56
C ILE A 147 7.27 -7.78 10.96
N LEU A 148 8.09 -8.79 11.26
CA LEU A 148 8.12 -9.43 12.57
C LEU A 148 8.48 -8.45 13.69
N ILE A 149 9.48 -7.59 13.50
CA ILE A 149 9.88 -6.55 14.47
C ILE A 149 8.71 -5.61 14.75
N ASN A 150 8.04 -5.07 13.71
CA ASN A 150 6.90 -4.17 13.90
C ASN A 150 5.75 -4.85 14.66
N VAL A 151 5.44 -6.11 14.35
CA VAL A 151 4.42 -6.88 15.08
C VAL A 151 4.83 -7.13 16.53
N ALA A 152 6.10 -7.46 16.79
CA ALA A 152 6.60 -7.69 18.13
C ALA A 152 6.57 -6.41 18.98
N VAL A 153 7.00 -5.27 18.42
CA VAL A 153 6.95 -3.97 19.08
C VAL A 153 5.49 -3.60 19.40
N PHE A 154 4.59 -3.78 18.45
CA PHE A 154 3.16 -3.55 18.67
C PHE A 154 2.58 -4.45 19.77
N GLY A 155 3.05 -5.69 19.89
CA GLY A 155 2.71 -6.57 21.02
C GLY A 155 3.15 -5.99 22.36
N VAL A 156 4.31 -5.33 22.42
CA VAL A 156 4.79 -4.61 23.64
C VAL A 156 3.89 -3.39 23.92
N GLU A 157 3.50 -2.63 22.88
CA GLU A 157 2.60 -1.47 23.03
C GLU A 157 1.24 -1.90 23.61
N LEU A 158 0.67 -3.01 23.09
CA LEU A 158 -0.56 -3.59 23.62
C LEU A 158 -0.41 -3.98 25.08
N HIS A 159 0.67 -4.70 25.42
CA HIS A 159 0.92 -5.15 26.80
C HIS A 159 1.11 -3.98 27.77
N ARG A 160 1.67 -2.87 27.31
CA ARG A 160 1.89 -1.64 28.11
C ARG A 160 0.69 -0.71 28.14
N GLY A 161 -0.41 -1.04 27.47
CA GLY A 161 -1.62 -0.23 27.44
C GLY A 161 -1.52 1.03 26.54
N ALA A 162 -0.58 1.06 25.61
CA ALA A 162 -0.33 2.23 24.76
C ALA A 162 -1.50 2.62 23.85
N LEU A 163 -2.45 1.71 23.60
CA LEU A 163 -3.67 2.02 22.82
C LEU A 163 -4.72 2.82 23.59
N THR A 164 -4.66 2.78 24.93
CA THR A 164 -5.61 3.47 25.82
C THR A 164 -5.00 4.70 26.48
N ASP A 165 -3.67 4.74 26.60
CA ASP A 165 -2.92 5.84 27.19
C ASP A 165 -1.90 6.42 26.18
N PRO A 166 -2.19 7.57 25.55
CA PRO A 166 -1.28 8.21 24.60
C PRO A 166 0.09 8.56 25.20
N THR A 167 0.18 8.79 26.54
CA THR A 167 1.45 9.09 27.20
C THR A 167 2.40 7.90 27.18
N MET A 168 1.86 6.70 27.04
CA MET A 168 2.66 5.47 26.98
C MET A 168 3.46 5.39 25.68
N LEU A 169 2.92 5.83 24.54
CA LEU A 169 3.69 5.90 23.29
C LEU A 169 4.88 6.85 23.42
N HIS A 170 4.70 7.99 24.09
CA HIS A 170 5.80 8.91 24.41
C HIS A 170 6.88 8.22 25.27
N ARG A 171 6.48 7.49 26.32
CA ARG A 171 7.41 6.72 27.19
C ARG A 171 8.11 5.59 26.43
N LEU A 172 7.45 4.96 25.47
CA LEU A 172 8.02 3.90 24.62
C LEU A 172 8.93 4.44 23.52
N GLY A 173 8.97 5.77 23.31
CA GLY A 173 9.94 6.41 22.44
C GLY A 173 9.35 6.99 21.16
N ALA A 174 8.11 7.50 21.20
CA ALA A 174 7.62 8.38 20.15
C ALA A 174 8.58 9.55 19.93
N LEU A 175 8.73 10.01 18.71
CA LEU A 175 9.60 11.12 18.36
C LEU A 175 9.02 12.42 18.94
N ASP A 176 9.74 12.99 19.89
CA ASP A 176 9.52 14.33 20.43
C ASP A 176 10.74 15.19 20.06
N ALA A 177 10.54 16.18 19.20
CA ALA A 177 11.63 17.04 18.75
C ALA A 177 12.29 17.82 19.90
N ALA A 178 11.52 18.23 20.92
CA ALA A 178 12.06 18.91 22.08
C ALA A 178 12.91 17.96 22.96
N ALA A 179 12.48 16.72 23.12
CA ALA A 179 13.24 15.68 23.81
C ALA A 179 14.59 15.39 23.13
N VAL A 180 14.57 15.31 21.80
CA VAL A 180 15.79 15.08 21.02
C VAL A 180 16.75 16.26 21.13
N ILE A 181 16.25 17.51 21.02
CA ILE A 181 17.10 18.71 20.97
C ILE A 181 17.58 19.10 22.36
N ILE A 182 16.67 19.12 23.37
CA ILE A 182 16.96 19.67 24.69
C ILE A 182 17.52 18.60 25.63
N ARG A 183 16.95 17.36 25.58
CA ARG A 183 17.33 16.28 26.48
C ARG A 183 18.32 15.28 25.87
N ALA A 184 18.72 15.51 24.58
CA ALA A 184 19.61 14.61 23.82
C ALA A 184 19.10 13.15 23.74
N GLU A 185 17.77 12.96 23.72
CA GLU A 185 17.15 11.63 23.61
C GLU A 185 17.17 11.12 22.15
N PHE A 186 18.37 11.01 21.56
CA PHE A 186 18.57 10.62 20.14
C PHE A 186 18.04 9.23 19.81
N TRP A 187 17.88 8.35 20.79
CA TRP A 187 17.29 7.03 20.61
C TRP A 187 15.86 7.07 20.04
N ARG A 188 15.12 8.19 20.28
CA ARG A 188 13.77 8.42 19.74
C ARG A 188 13.76 8.53 18.21
N LEU A 189 14.87 8.93 17.60
CA LEU A 189 14.99 8.95 16.13
C LEU A 189 14.85 7.55 15.53
N PHE A 190 15.17 6.52 16.30
CA PHE A 190 15.10 5.13 15.88
C PHE A 190 13.85 4.41 16.40
N SER A 191 13.52 4.55 17.70
CA SER A 191 12.38 3.84 18.31
C SER A 191 11.04 4.22 17.67
N ALA A 192 10.85 5.49 17.34
CA ALA A 192 9.64 6.01 16.70
C ALA A 192 9.30 5.31 15.37
N LEU A 193 10.31 4.74 14.68
CA LEU A 193 10.14 4.05 13.39
C LEU A 193 9.36 2.73 13.49
N PHE A 194 9.17 2.21 14.70
CA PHE A 194 8.54 0.90 14.92
C PHE A 194 7.26 0.98 15.76
N LEU A 195 6.95 2.16 16.33
CA LEU A 195 5.75 2.38 17.14
C LEU A 195 4.51 2.63 16.29
N HIS A 196 3.34 2.20 16.78
CA HIS A 196 2.06 2.39 16.10
C HIS A 196 0.94 2.70 17.08
N ASP A 197 0.11 3.69 16.77
CA ASP A 197 -0.99 4.14 17.64
C ASP A 197 -2.21 3.21 17.64
N ASN A 198 -2.35 2.38 16.60
CA ASN A 198 -3.47 1.46 16.48
C ASN A 198 -3.21 0.35 15.44
N LEU A 199 -4.07 -0.69 15.48
CA LEU A 199 -3.97 -1.85 14.59
C LEU A 199 -4.13 -1.50 13.10
N VAL A 200 -4.91 -0.47 12.79
CA VAL A 200 -5.14 -0.02 11.40
C VAL A 200 -3.86 0.60 10.85
N HIS A 201 -3.20 1.45 11.62
CA HIS A 201 -1.93 2.08 11.26
C HIS A 201 -0.84 1.02 11.04
N LEU A 202 -0.67 0.08 11.98
CA LEU A 202 0.23 -1.06 11.81
C LEU A 202 -0.12 -1.85 10.53
N GLY A 203 -1.40 -2.20 10.35
CA GLY A 203 -1.85 -3.00 9.21
C GLY A 203 -1.52 -2.37 7.86
N PHE A 204 -1.71 -1.07 7.69
CA PHE A 204 -1.34 -0.35 6.47
C PHE A 204 0.17 -0.31 6.24
N ASN A 205 0.97 -0.10 7.28
CA ASN A 205 2.43 -0.12 7.18
C ASN A 205 2.94 -1.51 6.79
N LEU A 206 2.45 -2.57 7.44
CA LEU A 206 2.82 -3.95 7.09
C LEU A 206 2.40 -4.32 5.67
N PHE A 207 1.20 -3.91 5.26
CA PHE A 207 0.70 -4.15 3.89
C PHE A 207 1.56 -3.43 2.85
N ALA A 208 1.88 -2.15 3.06
CA ALA A 208 2.75 -1.39 2.17
C ALA A 208 4.15 -2.01 2.09
N LEU A 209 4.74 -2.37 3.23
CA LEU A 209 6.05 -3.03 3.30
C LEU A 209 6.03 -4.39 2.57
N TYR A 210 4.97 -5.19 2.73
CA TYR A 210 4.78 -6.47 2.05
C TYR A 210 4.65 -6.33 0.52
N ILE A 211 4.03 -5.25 0.03
CA ILE A 211 3.85 -5.05 -1.42
C ILE A 211 5.11 -4.46 -2.06
N ILE A 212 5.69 -3.42 -1.44
CA ILE A 212 6.77 -2.61 -2.02
C ILE A 212 8.15 -3.21 -1.73
N GLY A 213 8.33 -3.80 -0.55
CA GLY A 213 9.62 -4.28 -0.06
C GLY A 213 10.24 -5.41 -0.88
N PRO A 214 9.54 -6.55 -1.10
CA PRO A 214 10.16 -7.73 -1.72
C PRO A 214 10.74 -7.51 -3.13
N PRO A 215 10.10 -6.71 -4.03
CA PRO A 215 10.72 -6.40 -5.32
C PRO A 215 12.03 -5.62 -5.18
N LEU A 216 12.09 -4.65 -4.27
CA LEU A 216 13.29 -3.85 -4.04
C LEU A 216 14.40 -4.66 -3.33
N GLU A 217 14.03 -5.48 -2.34
CA GLU A 217 14.97 -6.37 -1.66
C GLU A 217 15.66 -7.34 -2.62
N ARG A 218 14.92 -7.88 -3.61
CA ARG A 218 15.53 -8.74 -4.66
C ARG A 218 16.58 -8.00 -5.48
N VAL A 219 16.35 -6.72 -5.76
CA VAL A 219 17.29 -5.89 -6.55
C VAL A 219 18.51 -5.49 -5.74
N LEU A 220 18.35 -5.15 -4.47
CA LEU A 220 19.43 -4.66 -3.61
C LEU A 220 20.15 -5.77 -2.82
N GLY A 221 19.43 -6.85 -2.52
CA GLY A 221 19.81 -7.83 -1.50
C GLY A 221 19.35 -7.40 -0.10
N PRO A 222 19.23 -8.36 0.86
CA PRO A 222 18.59 -8.12 2.15
C PRO A 222 19.30 -7.07 3.01
N ILE A 223 20.63 -7.11 3.09
CA ILE A 223 21.41 -6.19 3.94
C ILE A 223 21.27 -4.75 3.43
N ARG A 224 21.48 -4.51 2.12
CA ARG A 224 21.34 -3.16 1.55
C ARG A 224 19.92 -2.65 1.65
N PHE A 225 18.92 -3.52 1.47
CA PHE A 225 17.50 -3.15 1.65
C PHE A 225 17.24 -2.69 3.07
N ALA A 226 17.64 -3.47 4.09
CA ALA A 226 17.44 -3.11 5.50
C ALA A 226 18.19 -1.81 5.86
N THR A 227 19.43 -1.63 5.37
CA THR A 227 20.19 -0.39 5.57
C THR A 227 19.48 0.81 4.94
N CYS A 228 18.99 0.69 3.70
CA CYS A 228 18.24 1.75 3.04
C CYS A 228 16.96 2.10 3.80
N TYR A 229 16.21 1.08 4.29
CA TYR A 229 15.01 1.26 5.09
C TYR A 229 15.29 2.06 6.36
N LEU A 230 16.30 1.66 7.15
CA LEU A 230 16.67 2.30 8.41
C LEU A 230 17.22 3.71 8.22
N ILE A 231 18.16 3.90 7.27
CA ILE A 231 18.75 5.24 7.03
C ILE A 231 17.66 6.20 6.53
N SER A 232 16.76 5.76 5.65
CA SER A 232 15.67 6.61 5.19
C SER A 232 14.70 6.96 6.33
N GLY A 233 14.42 6.02 7.23
CA GLY A 233 13.61 6.26 8.42
C GLY A 233 14.26 7.27 9.37
N ILE A 234 15.55 7.11 9.66
CA ILE A 234 16.31 8.08 10.47
C ILE A 234 16.34 9.45 9.77
N GLY A 235 16.54 9.50 8.44
CA GLY A 235 16.45 10.73 7.68
C GLY A 235 15.07 11.39 7.76
N SER A 236 14.01 10.58 7.81
CA SER A 236 12.64 11.06 8.05
C SER A 236 12.52 11.76 9.42
N THR A 237 12.93 11.09 10.50
CA THR A 237 12.82 11.63 11.87
C THR A 237 13.75 12.82 12.09
N VAL A 238 14.98 12.77 11.62
CA VAL A 238 15.92 13.91 11.67
C VAL A 238 15.37 15.11 10.90
N GLY A 239 14.79 14.88 9.71
CA GLY A 239 14.17 15.94 8.93
C GLY A 239 13.01 16.62 9.66
N VAL A 240 12.14 15.83 10.32
CA VAL A 240 11.05 16.38 11.15
C VAL A 240 11.59 17.21 12.31
N VAL A 241 12.61 16.73 13.04
CA VAL A 241 13.25 17.46 14.14
C VAL A 241 13.84 18.77 13.63
N ALA A 242 14.56 18.76 12.50
CA ALA A 242 15.13 19.98 11.90
C ALA A 242 14.06 20.99 11.49
N LEU A 243 12.98 20.55 10.83
CA LEU A 243 11.86 21.41 10.43
C LEU A 243 11.12 22.00 11.65
N THR A 244 11.01 21.23 12.74
CA THR A 244 10.42 21.71 13.99
C THR A 244 11.32 22.77 14.64
N GLN A 245 12.64 22.55 14.65
CA GLN A 245 13.61 23.52 15.18
C GLN A 245 13.62 24.83 14.38
N LEU A 246 13.45 24.74 13.06
CA LEU A 246 13.29 25.90 12.17
C LEU A 246 11.92 26.58 12.29
N LYS A 247 11.05 26.12 13.20
CA LYS A 247 9.67 26.61 13.41
C LYS A 247 8.76 26.50 12.18
N ILE A 248 9.10 25.65 11.23
CA ILE A 248 8.29 25.33 10.06
C ILE A 248 7.16 24.37 10.46
N LEU A 249 7.45 23.43 11.38
CA LEU A 249 6.48 22.50 11.93
C LEU A 249 6.18 22.82 13.39
N ARG A 250 4.93 22.56 13.79
CA ARG A 250 4.56 22.56 15.21
C ARG A 250 5.08 21.28 15.88
N PRO A 251 5.55 21.34 17.12
CA PRO A 251 5.92 20.16 17.89
C PRO A 251 4.73 19.21 18.02
N ALA A 252 4.97 17.95 17.70
CA ALA A 252 4.00 16.87 17.87
C ALA A 252 4.78 15.54 18.01
N ASP A 253 4.25 14.62 18.80
CA ASP A 253 4.77 13.26 18.85
C ASP A 253 4.53 12.56 17.50
N LEU A 254 5.59 11.90 16.99
CA LEU A 254 5.51 11.18 15.72
C LEU A 254 5.94 9.74 15.92
N ILE A 255 5.19 8.84 15.28
CA ILE A 255 5.42 7.39 15.29
C ILE A 255 5.11 6.79 13.91
N GLY A 256 5.65 5.63 13.65
CA GLY A 256 5.26 4.80 12.50
C GLY A 256 6.40 4.46 11.54
N ALA A 257 6.30 3.28 10.97
CA ALA A 257 7.21 2.79 9.94
C ALA A 257 7.07 3.51 8.58
N SER A 258 6.08 4.39 8.45
CA SER A 258 5.69 5.02 7.17
C SER A 258 6.80 5.90 6.57
N GLY A 259 7.60 6.58 7.40
CA GLY A 259 8.78 7.32 6.96
C GLY A 259 9.84 6.42 6.30
N CYS A 260 10.08 5.23 6.88
CA CYS A 260 10.95 4.22 6.28
C CYS A 260 10.36 3.67 4.97
N ILE A 261 9.05 3.43 4.94
CA ILE A 261 8.35 2.90 3.76
C ILE A 261 8.39 3.91 2.61
N MET A 262 8.12 5.18 2.88
CA MET A 262 8.30 6.23 1.88
C MET A 262 9.76 6.38 1.46
N GLY A 263 10.69 6.12 2.39
CA GLY A 263 12.11 6.04 2.08
C GLY A 263 12.43 4.95 1.05
N ILE A 264 11.96 3.72 1.23
CA ILE A 264 12.20 2.66 0.24
C ILE A 264 11.46 2.92 -1.10
N VAL A 265 10.33 3.64 -1.09
CA VAL A 265 9.70 4.16 -2.33
C VAL A 265 10.64 5.13 -3.02
N GLY A 266 11.27 6.04 -2.27
CA GLY A 266 12.29 6.96 -2.77
C GLY A 266 13.51 6.23 -3.34
N VAL A 267 14.05 5.25 -2.61
CA VAL A 267 15.15 4.40 -3.11
C VAL A 267 14.79 3.75 -4.44
N TRP A 268 13.57 3.20 -4.53
CA TRP A 268 13.06 2.60 -5.77
C TRP A 268 13.02 3.62 -6.90
N ALA A 269 12.48 4.81 -6.63
CA ALA A 269 12.40 5.89 -7.63
C ALA A 269 13.80 6.27 -8.14
N GLY A 270 14.78 6.45 -7.25
CA GLY A 270 16.16 6.78 -7.61
C GLY A 270 16.83 5.69 -8.45
N VAL A 271 16.73 4.42 -8.03
CA VAL A 271 17.28 3.29 -8.79
C VAL A 271 16.63 3.19 -10.18
N LEU A 272 15.32 3.28 -10.28
CA LEU A 272 14.59 3.18 -11.54
C LEU A 272 14.86 4.37 -12.47
N LEU A 273 15.03 5.58 -11.92
CA LEU A 273 15.37 6.78 -12.68
C LEU A 273 16.74 6.66 -13.36
N ARG A 274 17.73 6.10 -12.68
CA ARG A 274 19.06 5.83 -13.25
C ARG A 274 19.03 4.82 -14.41
N HIS A 275 18.03 3.90 -14.39
CA HIS A 275 17.86 2.85 -15.39
C HIS A 275 16.67 3.10 -16.33
N ARG A 276 16.20 4.36 -16.44
CA ARG A 276 15.03 4.74 -17.23
C ARG A 276 15.13 4.45 -18.73
N HIS A 277 16.33 4.19 -19.25
CA HIS A 277 16.56 3.75 -20.62
C HIS A 277 16.04 2.33 -20.87
N ILE A 278 15.88 1.51 -19.83
CA ILE A 278 15.28 0.17 -19.89
C ILE A 278 13.76 0.33 -19.81
N TRP A 279 13.02 -0.21 -20.79
CA TRP A 279 11.56 -0.09 -20.86
C TRP A 279 10.84 -0.52 -19.58
N GLN A 280 11.22 -1.67 -19.01
CA GLN A 280 10.63 -2.21 -17.78
C GLN A 280 10.87 -1.27 -16.58
N ALA A 281 12.05 -0.71 -16.45
CA ALA A 281 12.38 0.24 -15.39
C ALA A 281 11.57 1.52 -15.52
N ARG A 282 11.39 2.03 -16.75
CA ARG A 282 10.55 3.21 -17.03
C ARG A 282 9.08 2.96 -16.64
N GLN A 283 8.52 1.80 -16.97
CA GLN A 283 7.13 1.46 -16.60
C GLN A 283 6.97 1.36 -15.07
N ARG A 284 7.93 0.75 -14.39
CA ARG A 284 7.92 0.66 -12.92
C ARG A 284 8.09 2.03 -12.28
N LEU A 285 8.94 2.91 -12.84
CA LEU A 285 9.09 4.29 -12.37
C LEU A 285 7.76 5.05 -12.41
N LEU A 286 7.01 4.94 -13.51
CA LEU A 286 5.69 5.56 -13.63
C LEU A 286 4.72 5.05 -12.54
N ASN A 287 4.77 3.75 -12.22
CA ASN A 287 3.96 3.19 -11.13
C ASN A 287 4.39 3.72 -9.76
N ILE A 288 5.70 3.87 -9.52
CA ILE A 288 6.22 4.44 -8.26
C ILE A 288 5.83 5.92 -8.14
N LEU A 289 5.94 6.70 -9.22
CA LEU A 289 5.49 8.09 -9.22
C LEU A 289 3.99 8.19 -8.92
N LEU A 290 3.18 7.29 -9.47
CA LEU A 290 1.76 7.22 -9.14
C LEU A 290 1.52 6.91 -7.65
N ILE A 291 2.27 5.98 -7.07
CA ILE A 291 2.20 5.67 -5.63
C ILE A 291 2.54 6.92 -4.80
N ILE A 292 3.59 7.66 -5.18
CA ILE A 292 3.98 8.91 -4.50
C ILE A 292 2.84 9.94 -4.56
N VAL A 293 2.26 10.15 -5.74
CA VAL A 293 1.13 11.09 -5.90
C VAL A 293 -0.07 10.67 -5.04
N ILE A 294 -0.41 9.38 -5.04
CA ILE A 294 -1.51 8.85 -4.22
C ILE A 294 -1.22 9.06 -2.73
N GLN A 295 0.02 8.82 -2.29
CA GLN A 295 0.40 9.03 -0.89
C GLN A 295 0.33 10.49 -0.48
N VAL A 296 0.84 11.41 -1.31
CA VAL A 296 0.76 12.86 -1.03
C VAL A 296 -0.70 13.31 -0.94
N LEU A 297 -1.56 12.85 -1.85
CA LEU A 297 -2.99 13.14 -1.77
C LEU A 297 -3.60 12.57 -0.49
N PHE A 298 -3.26 11.33 -0.13
CA PHE A 298 -3.72 10.73 1.12
C PHE A 298 -3.30 11.55 2.35
N ASP A 299 -2.06 12.00 2.41
CA ASP A 299 -1.53 12.81 3.51
C ASP A 299 -2.27 14.15 3.65
N ILE A 300 -2.61 14.79 2.52
CA ILE A 300 -3.37 16.06 2.51
C ILE A 300 -4.78 15.86 3.08
N PHE A 301 -5.42 14.74 2.76
CA PHE A 301 -6.79 14.44 3.22
C PHE A 301 -6.84 13.74 4.60
N THR A 302 -5.69 13.40 5.18
CA THR A 302 -5.60 12.69 6.46
C THR A 302 -4.69 13.46 7.44
N PRO A 303 -5.21 14.47 8.16
CA PRO A 303 -4.39 15.36 8.99
C PRO A 303 -3.59 14.68 10.10
N GLN A 304 -3.96 13.44 10.48
CA GLN A 304 -3.25 12.64 11.48
C GLN A 304 -1.96 12.00 10.95
N VAL A 305 -1.72 12.09 9.63
CA VAL A 305 -0.54 11.53 8.97
C VAL A 305 0.51 12.63 8.77
N SER A 306 1.75 12.35 9.12
CA SER A 306 2.83 13.33 8.97
C SER A 306 3.37 13.39 7.54
N THR A 307 2.82 14.28 6.73
CA THR A 307 3.32 14.58 5.37
C THR A 307 4.81 14.90 5.38
N SER A 308 5.29 15.64 6.39
CA SER A 308 6.69 16.03 6.51
C SER A 308 7.61 14.83 6.72
N ALA A 309 7.21 13.86 7.57
CA ALA A 309 7.96 12.63 7.77
C ALA A 309 8.03 11.80 6.48
N HIS A 310 6.92 11.70 5.75
CA HIS A 310 6.87 10.99 4.46
C HIS A 310 7.78 11.65 3.42
N LEU A 311 7.74 12.97 3.29
CA LEU A 311 8.59 13.71 2.35
C LEU A 311 10.06 13.60 2.71
N CYS A 312 10.44 13.79 3.98
CA CYS A 312 11.82 13.66 4.43
C CYS A 312 12.35 12.24 4.18
N GLY A 313 11.54 11.21 4.48
CA GLY A 313 11.88 9.82 4.18
C GLY A 313 12.05 9.57 2.68
N LEU A 314 11.10 10.06 1.86
CA LEU A 314 11.14 9.95 0.40
C LEU A 314 12.41 10.60 -0.20
N ILE A 315 12.73 11.83 0.22
CA ILE A 315 13.90 12.59 -0.26
C ILE A 315 15.19 11.86 0.14
N THR A 316 15.30 11.45 1.41
CA THR A 316 16.48 10.70 1.89
C THR A 316 16.64 9.40 1.11
N GLY A 317 15.55 8.65 0.95
CA GLY A 317 15.57 7.41 0.19
C GLY A 317 15.90 7.63 -1.28
N PHE A 318 15.39 8.68 -1.91
CA PHE A 318 15.71 9.01 -3.30
C PHE A 318 17.22 9.30 -3.47
N ALA A 319 17.80 10.10 -2.58
CA ALA A 319 19.23 10.37 -2.59
C ALA A 319 20.06 9.07 -2.45
N ILE A 320 19.65 8.16 -1.54
CA ILE A 320 20.27 6.84 -1.40
C ILE A 320 20.12 6.05 -2.70
N GLY A 321 18.93 6.04 -3.30
CA GLY A 321 18.65 5.32 -4.55
C GLY A 321 19.45 5.80 -5.74
N MET A 322 19.80 7.10 -5.76
CA MET A 322 20.70 7.67 -6.76
C MET A 322 22.17 7.22 -6.57
N ALA A 323 22.56 6.79 -5.36
CA ALA A 323 23.94 6.38 -5.04
C ALA A 323 24.09 4.85 -4.99
N VAL A 324 23.10 4.11 -4.49
CA VAL A 324 23.21 2.67 -4.25
C VAL A 324 23.34 1.88 -5.56
N ARG A 325 24.25 0.91 -5.58
CA ARG A 325 24.42 -0.01 -6.72
C ARG A 325 23.50 -1.21 -6.56
N PRO A 326 22.59 -1.50 -7.50
CA PRO A 326 21.79 -2.71 -7.47
C PRO A 326 22.69 -3.95 -7.58
N LYS A 327 22.28 -5.03 -6.91
CA LYS A 327 22.95 -6.33 -7.00
C LYS A 327 22.56 -7.07 -8.29
N GLN A 328 21.32 -6.83 -8.76
CA GLN A 328 20.79 -7.36 -10.00
C GLN A 328 20.14 -6.23 -10.78
N THR A 329 20.40 -6.17 -12.09
CA THR A 329 19.83 -5.17 -13.02
C THR A 329 18.62 -5.71 -13.81
N SER A 330 18.13 -6.89 -13.46
CA SER A 330 16.88 -7.43 -14.04
C SER A 330 15.66 -6.74 -13.40
N PHE A 331 15.17 -5.71 -14.07
CA PHE A 331 13.95 -4.98 -13.71
C PHE A 331 12.71 -5.60 -14.33
#